data_f7a50ea24c2552d8129960bae4028bec
#
_entry.id   f7a50ea24c2552d8129960bae4028bec
#
_cell.length_a   1.000
_cell.length_b   1.000
_cell.length_c   1.000
_cell.angle_alpha   90.00
_cell.angle_beta   90.00
_cell.angle_gamma   90.00
#
_symmetry.space_group_name_H-M   'P 1'
#
loop_
_entity.id
_entity.type
_entity.pdbx_description
1 polymer ?
#
loop_
_entity_poly.entity_id
_entity_poly.type
_entity_poly.pdbx_seq_one_letter_code
_entity_poly.pdbx_strand_id
1 'polypeptide(L)'
;PRFAYDCYRRFIQMYSDVVMELGKSFFEEIIDEVKTAKGVTQDIDLDAEDMKELVKRFKAIYLEKQGSEFPQDPKEQLIGAVKAVFRSWDNPRANVYRKMNEIPYEWGTAVNVQQMAFGNSGMRSGTGVAFTRNPATGEKKLMGEYLINAQGEDVVAGIRTPSPISKLHEEMPEVYDQFVEIATRLEAYYKDMQDMEFTIEDGKLFMLQTRNGKRTAQAALQIACDLVDEGVIDERTAVLRVEPKQLDTLLHPQFDAAALKAAEAIGKGLAASPGSACGRVVFSAEDAEEKVKDADWKKVVLVRLETSPEDIVGMQVSQGILTVRGGMTSHAAVVARGMGTCCVSGCGNDNEVTIDYDAKVFTINGHTFQEGDWISIDGSTGNIYQG
;
A
#
# COMPACT_ATOMS: atom_id res chain seq x y z
N PRO A 1 -24.53 16.68 -6.51
CA PRO A 1 -24.90 15.37 -7.09
C PRO A 1 -23.73 14.43 -7.30
N ARG A 2 -22.58 14.89 -7.90
CA ARG A 2 -21.40 14.05 -8.19
C ARG A 2 -20.91 13.30 -6.95
N PHE A 3 -20.66 14.01 -5.86
CA PHE A 3 -20.20 13.44 -4.58
C PHE A 3 -21.11 12.30 -4.09
N ALA A 4 -22.44 12.51 -4.08
CA ALA A 4 -23.38 11.49 -3.61
C ALA A 4 -23.35 10.23 -4.47
N TYR A 5 -23.26 10.37 -5.81
CA TYR A 5 -23.18 9.23 -6.71
C TYR A 5 -21.81 8.55 -6.66
N ASP A 6 -20.71 9.30 -6.49
CA ASP A 6 -19.38 8.72 -6.28
C ASP A 6 -19.32 7.88 -5.00
N CYS A 7 -19.83 8.39 -3.88
CA CYS A 7 -19.93 7.62 -2.64
C CYS A 7 -20.80 6.37 -2.82
N TYR A 8 -21.91 6.49 -3.53
CA TYR A 8 -22.82 5.37 -3.73
C TYR A 8 -22.24 4.29 -4.65
N ARG A 9 -21.57 4.68 -5.76
CA ARG A 9 -20.91 3.68 -6.62
C ARG A 9 -19.79 2.95 -5.87
N ARG A 10 -18.98 3.66 -5.07
CA ARG A 10 -17.93 3.07 -4.21
C ARG A 10 -18.53 2.10 -3.20
N PHE A 11 -19.63 2.48 -2.57
CA PHE A 11 -20.32 1.61 -1.63
C PHE A 11 -20.84 0.33 -2.30
N ILE A 12 -21.48 0.43 -3.48
CA ILE A 12 -21.95 -0.74 -4.23
C ILE A 12 -20.77 -1.65 -4.58
N GLN A 13 -19.67 -1.09 -5.10
CA GLN A 13 -18.47 -1.85 -5.46
C GLN A 13 -17.88 -2.57 -4.25
N MET A 14 -17.63 -1.85 -3.16
CA MET A 14 -17.03 -2.41 -1.95
C MET A 14 -17.94 -3.45 -1.30
N TYR A 15 -19.24 -3.20 -1.22
CA TYR A 15 -20.20 -4.15 -0.69
C TYR A 15 -20.25 -5.43 -1.53
N SER A 16 -20.24 -5.27 -2.85
CA SER A 16 -20.23 -6.42 -3.77
C SER A 16 -18.96 -7.24 -3.65
N ASP A 17 -17.81 -6.58 -3.61
CA ASP A 17 -16.50 -7.24 -3.54
C ASP A 17 -16.29 -7.90 -2.15
N VAL A 18 -16.42 -7.11 -1.07
CA VAL A 18 -16.02 -7.54 0.28
C VAL A 18 -17.13 -8.32 1.00
N VAL A 19 -18.41 -7.89 0.87
CA VAL A 19 -19.51 -8.51 1.59
C VAL A 19 -20.07 -9.71 0.85
N MET A 20 -20.18 -9.61 -0.48
CA MET A 20 -20.77 -10.63 -1.34
C MET A 20 -19.74 -11.48 -2.09
N GLU A 21 -18.44 -11.12 -2.02
CA GLU A 21 -17.33 -11.85 -2.64
C GLU A 21 -17.49 -12.02 -4.16
N LEU A 22 -18.06 -11.02 -4.84
CA LEU A 22 -18.29 -11.07 -6.29
C LEU A 22 -17.05 -10.73 -7.11
N GLY A 23 -16.00 -10.17 -6.47
CA GLY A 23 -14.80 -9.67 -7.15
C GLY A 23 -14.98 -8.28 -7.73
N LYS A 24 -13.93 -7.46 -7.62
CA LYS A 24 -13.94 -6.05 -8.03
C LYS A 24 -13.79 -5.83 -9.54
N SER A 25 -13.22 -6.79 -10.27
CA SER A 25 -12.89 -6.66 -11.70
C SER A 25 -14.08 -6.26 -12.57
N PHE A 26 -15.26 -6.83 -12.32
CA PHE A 26 -16.47 -6.49 -13.06
C PHE A 26 -16.86 -5.00 -12.97
N PHE A 27 -16.59 -4.38 -11.83
CA PHE A 27 -16.87 -2.97 -11.57
C PHE A 27 -15.79 -2.07 -12.17
N GLU A 28 -14.53 -2.49 -12.09
CA GLU A 28 -13.39 -1.80 -12.68
C GLU A 28 -13.50 -1.73 -14.20
N GLU A 29 -13.88 -2.83 -14.88
CA GLU A 29 -14.15 -2.85 -16.32
C GLU A 29 -15.22 -1.83 -16.71
N ILE A 30 -16.31 -1.72 -15.95
CA ILE A 30 -17.36 -0.73 -16.23
C ILE A 30 -16.85 0.71 -16.08
N ILE A 31 -16.01 0.97 -15.06
CA ILE A 31 -15.40 2.28 -14.86
C ILE A 31 -14.49 2.62 -16.06
N ASP A 32 -13.68 1.69 -16.50
CA ASP A 32 -12.76 1.89 -17.63
C ASP A 32 -13.48 2.11 -18.96
N GLU A 33 -14.59 1.41 -19.18
CA GLU A 33 -15.45 1.66 -20.34
C GLU A 33 -16.02 3.08 -20.33
N VAL A 34 -16.53 3.56 -19.19
CA VAL A 34 -17.08 4.92 -19.07
C VAL A 34 -15.99 5.97 -19.25
N LYS A 35 -14.80 5.77 -18.65
CA LYS A 35 -13.64 6.64 -18.86
C LYS A 35 -13.23 6.70 -20.32
N THR A 36 -13.14 5.56 -20.97
CA THR A 36 -12.78 5.45 -22.40
C THR A 36 -13.79 6.17 -23.28
N ALA A 37 -15.08 5.95 -23.04
CA ALA A 37 -16.16 6.61 -23.80
C ALA A 37 -16.12 8.13 -23.66
N LYS A 38 -15.68 8.64 -22.51
CA LYS A 38 -15.55 10.08 -22.23
C LYS A 38 -14.19 10.66 -22.64
N GLY A 39 -13.20 9.82 -22.93
CA GLY A 39 -11.83 10.25 -23.26
C GLY A 39 -11.04 10.78 -22.08
N VAL A 40 -11.30 10.28 -20.87
CA VAL A 40 -10.59 10.65 -19.63
C VAL A 40 -9.86 9.43 -19.05
N THR A 41 -8.87 9.69 -18.21
CA THR A 41 -8.04 8.63 -17.63
C THR A 41 -8.27 8.42 -16.12
N GLN A 42 -8.79 9.44 -15.43
CA GLN A 42 -8.98 9.38 -13.98
C GLN A 42 -10.45 9.47 -13.58
N ASP A 43 -10.82 8.79 -12.51
CA ASP A 43 -12.19 8.79 -11.97
C ASP A 43 -12.64 10.19 -11.54
N ILE A 44 -11.70 11.05 -11.15
CA ILE A 44 -12.00 12.42 -10.72
C ILE A 44 -12.52 13.29 -11.87
N ASP A 45 -12.22 12.93 -13.12
CA ASP A 45 -12.65 13.64 -14.32
C ASP A 45 -14.08 13.27 -14.76
N LEU A 46 -14.66 12.22 -14.16
CA LEU A 46 -16.04 11.82 -14.41
C LEU A 46 -17.00 12.79 -13.69
N ASP A 47 -18.03 13.22 -14.41
CA ASP A 47 -19.04 14.13 -13.88
C ASP A 47 -20.20 13.42 -13.15
N ALA A 48 -21.23 14.19 -12.76
CA ALA A 48 -22.35 13.65 -12.00
C ALA A 48 -23.22 12.65 -12.79
N GLU A 49 -23.37 12.86 -14.12
CA GLU A 49 -24.15 11.96 -14.96
C GLU A 49 -23.38 10.65 -15.22
N ASP A 50 -22.05 10.73 -15.40
CA ASP A 50 -21.20 9.54 -15.50
C ASP A 50 -21.29 8.70 -14.22
N MET A 51 -21.18 9.34 -13.04
CA MET A 51 -21.30 8.65 -11.75
C MET A 51 -22.67 8.01 -11.56
N LYS A 52 -23.73 8.66 -12.04
CA LYS A 52 -25.10 8.11 -12.01
C LYS A 52 -25.24 6.89 -12.94
N GLU A 53 -24.64 6.94 -14.11
CA GLU A 53 -24.61 5.79 -15.03
C GLU A 53 -23.80 4.63 -14.43
N LEU A 54 -22.67 4.89 -13.78
CA LEU A 54 -21.91 3.87 -13.06
C LEU A 54 -22.77 3.19 -11.98
N VAL A 55 -23.48 3.95 -11.15
CA VAL A 55 -24.39 3.39 -10.12
C VAL A 55 -25.45 2.47 -10.74
N LYS A 56 -26.02 2.88 -11.86
CA LYS A 56 -27.02 2.07 -12.56
C LYS A 56 -26.44 0.76 -13.09
N ARG A 57 -25.28 0.82 -13.73
CA ARG A 57 -24.58 -0.35 -14.28
C ARG A 57 -24.09 -1.28 -13.16
N PHE A 58 -23.60 -0.73 -12.06
CA PHE A 58 -23.17 -1.50 -10.90
C PHE A 58 -24.30 -2.28 -10.25
N LYS A 59 -25.50 -1.67 -10.15
CA LYS A 59 -26.69 -2.39 -9.68
C LYS A 59 -27.10 -3.50 -10.63
N ALA A 60 -26.97 -3.29 -11.95
CA ALA A 60 -27.29 -4.30 -12.94
C ALA A 60 -26.35 -5.50 -12.86
N ILE A 61 -25.03 -5.27 -12.74
CA ILE A 61 -24.03 -6.33 -12.53
C ILE A 61 -24.26 -7.05 -11.22
N TYR A 62 -24.57 -6.33 -10.14
CA TYR A 62 -24.89 -6.95 -8.85
C TYR A 62 -26.08 -7.90 -8.99
N LEU A 63 -27.17 -7.46 -9.62
CA LEU A 63 -28.35 -8.28 -9.88
C LEU A 63 -28.02 -9.52 -10.72
N GLU A 64 -27.23 -9.34 -11.78
CA GLU A 64 -26.81 -10.45 -12.67
C GLU A 64 -26.00 -11.53 -11.91
N LYS A 65 -25.03 -11.09 -11.11
CA LYS A 65 -24.11 -12.00 -10.42
C LYS A 65 -24.70 -12.60 -9.14
N GLN A 66 -25.48 -11.80 -8.39
CA GLN A 66 -26.05 -12.20 -7.09
C GLN A 66 -27.43 -12.84 -7.21
N GLY A 67 -28.15 -12.56 -8.30
CA GLY A 67 -29.53 -13.04 -8.49
C GLY A 67 -30.59 -12.29 -7.68
N SER A 68 -30.21 -11.22 -6.98
CA SER A 68 -31.11 -10.37 -6.20
C SER A 68 -30.73 -8.90 -6.37
N GLU A 69 -31.66 -7.98 -6.14
CA GLU A 69 -31.36 -6.55 -6.19
C GLU A 69 -30.41 -6.14 -5.06
N PHE A 70 -29.62 -5.08 -5.33
CA PHE A 70 -28.77 -4.49 -4.31
C PHE A 70 -29.60 -3.97 -3.13
N PRO A 71 -29.32 -4.39 -1.88
CA PRO A 71 -30.13 -4.03 -0.72
C PRO A 71 -30.19 -2.52 -0.53
N GLN A 72 -31.40 -1.99 -0.31
CA GLN A 72 -31.65 -0.55 -0.11
C GLN A 72 -31.86 -0.20 1.37
N ASP A 73 -32.15 -1.17 2.25
CA ASP A 73 -32.27 -0.92 3.68
C ASP A 73 -30.88 -0.81 4.33
N PRO A 74 -30.54 0.34 4.95
CA PRO A 74 -29.26 0.55 5.62
C PRO A 74 -28.97 -0.48 6.73
N LYS A 75 -30.00 -1.01 7.40
CA LYS A 75 -29.82 -2.03 8.42
C LYS A 75 -29.43 -3.37 7.82
N GLU A 76 -30.04 -3.73 6.70
CA GLU A 76 -29.69 -4.94 5.95
C GLU A 76 -28.25 -4.85 5.46
N GLN A 77 -27.85 -3.70 4.89
CA GLN A 77 -26.48 -3.43 4.46
C GLN A 77 -25.48 -3.56 5.62
N LEU A 78 -25.79 -2.94 6.76
CA LEU A 78 -24.94 -2.98 7.95
C LEU A 78 -24.78 -4.41 8.48
N ILE A 79 -25.87 -5.16 8.64
CA ILE A 79 -25.82 -6.54 9.13
C ILE A 79 -25.09 -7.45 8.14
N GLY A 80 -25.24 -7.22 6.84
CA GLY A 80 -24.45 -7.90 5.80
C GLY A 80 -22.95 -7.68 5.99
N ALA A 81 -22.53 -6.43 6.17
CA ALA A 81 -21.14 -6.06 6.40
C ALA A 81 -20.57 -6.66 7.70
N VAL A 82 -21.34 -6.59 8.80
CA VAL A 82 -20.95 -7.21 10.09
C VAL A 82 -20.73 -8.71 9.94
N LYS A 83 -21.64 -9.41 9.26
CA LYS A 83 -21.49 -10.85 8.99
C LYS A 83 -20.26 -11.15 8.14
N ALA A 84 -19.94 -10.31 7.16
CA ALA A 84 -18.75 -10.46 6.32
C ALA A 84 -17.46 -10.31 7.14
N VAL A 85 -17.38 -9.34 8.05
CA VAL A 85 -16.22 -9.19 8.95
C VAL A 85 -16.02 -10.44 9.81
N PHE A 86 -17.07 -11.01 10.38
CA PHE A 86 -16.92 -12.26 11.15
C PHE A 86 -16.49 -13.44 10.27
N ARG A 87 -17.07 -13.59 9.07
CA ARG A 87 -16.63 -14.65 8.12
C ARG A 87 -15.18 -14.50 7.69
N SER A 88 -14.69 -13.26 7.57
CA SER A 88 -13.31 -13.00 7.13
C SER A 88 -12.24 -13.59 8.05
N TRP A 89 -12.58 -13.94 9.31
CA TRP A 89 -11.67 -14.65 10.21
C TRP A 89 -11.18 -15.98 9.63
N ASP A 90 -12.03 -16.68 8.90
CA ASP A 90 -11.70 -17.97 8.29
C ASP A 90 -11.21 -17.86 6.83
N ASN A 91 -11.05 -16.64 6.33
CA ASN A 91 -10.52 -16.39 5.00
C ASN A 91 -9.08 -16.94 4.88
N PRO A 92 -8.68 -17.53 3.73
CA PRO A 92 -7.33 -18.07 3.51
C PRO A 92 -6.22 -17.05 3.83
N ARG A 93 -6.37 -15.79 3.45
CA ARG A 93 -5.41 -14.71 3.78
C ARG A 93 -5.27 -14.49 5.28
N ALA A 94 -6.40 -14.45 6.00
CA ALA A 94 -6.40 -14.29 7.45
C ALA A 94 -5.72 -15.48 8.15
N ASN A 95 -5.92 -16.69 7.64
CA ASN A 95 -5.26 -17.89 8.15
C ASN A 95 -3.74 -17.82 7.97
N VAL A 96 -3.26 -17.41 6.80
CA VAL A 96 -1.83 -17.21 6.52
C VAL A 96 -1.25 -16.11 7.43
N TYR A 97 -1.93 -14.96 7.52
CA TYR A 97 -1.50 -13.86 8.37
C TYR A 97 -1.37 -14.25 9.85
N ARG A 98 -2.38 -14.96 10.38
CA ARG A 98 -2.34 -15.44 11.77
C ARG A 98 -1.19 -16.41 12.01
N LYS A 99 -0.97 -17.35 11.09
CA LYS A 99 0.15 -18.29 11.17
C LYS A 99 1.51 -17.58 11.16
N MET A 100 1.68 -16.55 10.31
CA MET A 100 2.92 -15.76 10.22
C MET A 100 3.19 -14.93 11.48
N ASN A 101 2.12 -14.50 12.15
CA ASN A 101 2.21 -13.62 13.33
C ASN A 101 1.93 -14.36 14.64
N GLU A 102 1.89 -15.70 14.62
CA GLU A 102 1.67 -16.55 15.81
C GLU A 102 0.39 -16.19 16.59
N ILE A 103 -0.68 -15.76 15.87
CA ILE A 103 -1.96 -15.39 16.45
C ILE A 103 -2.81 -16.64 16.65
N PRO A 104 -3.25 -16.96 17.89
CA PRO A 104 -4.10 -18.11 18.17
C PRO A 104 -5.43 -18.05 17.40
N TYR A 105 -5.84 -19.18 16.86
CA TYR A 105 -7.09 -19.27 16.11
C TYR A 105 -8.33 -18.97 16.97
N GLU A 106 -8.25 -19.29 18.26
CA GLU A 106 -9.35 -19.18 19.22
C GLU A 106 -9.70 -17.72 19.59
N TRP A 107 -8.88 -16.75 19.21
CA TRP A 107 -9.10 -15.35 19.60
C TRP A 107 -10.33 -14.74 18.91
N GLY A 108 -10.59 -15.07 17.66
CA GLY A 108 -11.66 -14.45 16.90
C GLY A 108 -11.38 -12.98 16.52
N THR A 109 -12.41 -12.31 16.01
CA THR A 109 -12.35 -10.90 15.61
C THR A 109 -13.52 -10.09 16.18
N ALA A 110 -13.44 -8.77 16.11
CA ALA A 110 -14.46 -7.84 16.56
C ALA A 110 -14.84 -6.87 15.45
N VAL A 111 -16.01 -6.25 15.56
CA VAL A 111 -16.54 -5.26 14.62
C VAL A 111 -16.82 -3.96 15.35
N ASN A 112 -16.30 -2.85 14.81
CA ASN A 112 -16.68 -1.50 15.22
C ASN A 112 -17.48 -0.84 14.10
N VAL A 113 -18.61 -0.21 14.46
CA VAL A 113 -19.39 0.61 13.55
C VAL A 113 -19.04 2.07 13.81
N GLN A 114 -18.42 2.70 12.82
CA GLN A 114 -17.90 4.08 12.93
C GLN A 114 -18.54 4.97 11.87
N GLN A 115 -18.84 6.21 12.24
CA GLN A 115 -19.27 7.23 11.30
C GLN A 115 -18.14 7.51 10.31
N MET A 116 -18.47 7.61 9.02
CA MET A 116 -17.52 7.97 7.99
C MET A 116 -17.23 9.47 7.99
N ALA A 117 -15.98 9.83 7.72
CA ALA A 117 -15.55 11.14 7.25
C ALA A 117 -15.20 11.04 5.76
N PHE A 118 -15.59 12.04 4.97
CA PHE A 118 -15.52 11.98 3.51
C PHE A 118 -14.40 12.84 2.94
N GLY A 119 -13.28 12.21 2.63
CA GLY A 119 -12.13 12.87 2.00
C GLY A 119 -12.37 13.28 0.54
N ASN A 120 -13.44 12.79 -0.09
CA ASN A 120 -13.82 13.09 -1.48
C ASN A 120 -14.95 14.13 -1.60
N SER A 121 -15.18 14.96 -0.59
CA SER A 121 -16.25 15.97 -0.59
C SER A 121 -15.87 17.30 -1.27
N GLY A 122 -14.65 17.42 -1.79
CA GLY A 122 -14.17 18.60 -2.53
C GLY A 122 -12.71 18.92 -2.29
N MET A 123 -12.26 20.06 -2.78
CA MET A 123 -10.85 20.47 -2.78
C MET A 123 -10.30 20.82 -1.39
N ARG A 124 -11.16 21.01 -0.38
CA ARG A 124 -10.77 21.17 1.03
C ARG A 124 -10.85 19.87 1.82
N SER A 125 -10.97 18.76 1.11
CA SER A 125 -11.08 17.43 1.68
C SER A 125 -10.01 16.54 1.10
N GLY A 126 -9.62 15.52 1.84
CA GLY A 126 -8.57 14.58 1.43
C GLY A 126 -8.42 13.46 2.43
N THR A 127 -7.49 12.58 2.16
CA THR A 127 -7.15 11.47 3.05
C THR A 127 -5.67 11.17 2.94
N GLY A 128 -5.10 10.59 3.97
CA GLY A 128 -3.67 10.28 3.97
C GLY A 128 -3.26 9.29 5.04
N VAL A 129 -2.02 8.87 4.90
CA VAL A 129 -1.32 7.97 5.81
C VAL A 129 0.02 8.60 6.17
N ALA A 130 0.39 8.57 7.44
CA ALA A 130 1.67 9.12 7.87
C ALA A 130 2.27 8.36 9.05
N PHE A 131 3.59 8.48 9.16
CA PHE A 131 4.40 7.91 10.21
C PHE A 131 5.07 9.04 11.00
N THR A 132 5.14 8.91 12.31
CA THR A 132 5.82 9.91 13.17
C THR A 132 7.32 9.95 12.94
N ARG A 133 7.91 8.85 12.44
CA ARG A 133 9.32 8.71 12.04
C ARG A 133 9.41 8.00 10.71
N ASN A 134 10.55 8.14 10.02
CA ASN A 134 10.80 7.42 8.78
C ASN A 134 10.80 5.90 9.01
N PRO A 135 9.85 5.14 8.43
CA PRO A 135 9.75 3.70 8.65
C PRO A 135 10.87 2.89 7.98
N ALA A 136 11.62 3.49 7.06
CA ALA A 136 12.74 2.84 6.40
C ALA A 136 14.07 3.04 7.14
N THR A 137 14.32 4.26 7.66
CA THR A 137 15.60 4.64 8.26
C THR A 137 15.56 4.85 9.76
N GLY A 138 14.39 5.15 10.34
CA GLY A 138 14.22 5.51 11.74
C GLY A 138 14.36 7.00 12.03
N GLU A 139 14.76 7.82 11.06
CA GLU A 139 14.93 9.27 11.23
C GLU A 139 13.67 9.91 11.86
N LYS A 140 13.87 10.75 12.86
CA LYS A 140 12.79 11.50 13.53
C LYS A 140 12.25 12.61 12.64
N LYS A 141 11.49 12.21 11.64
CA LYS A 141 10.86 13.09 10.66
C LYS A 141 9.49 12.54 10.29
N LEU A 142 8.48 13.39 10.40
CA LEU A 142 7.14 13.06 9.93
C LEU A 142 7.18 12.70 8.46
N MET A 143 6.79 11.48 8.12
CA MET A 143 6.72 10.98 6.75
C MET A 143 5.31 10.49 6.46
N GLY A 144 4.82 10.80 5.27
CA GLY A 144 3.51 10.37 4.86
C GLY A 144 3.10 10.96 3.54
N GLU A 145 1.94 10.54 3.10
CA GLU A 145 1.38 10.87 1.81
C GLU A 145 -0.11 11.15 1.96
N TYR A 146 -0.63 12.06 1.13
CA TYR A 146 -2.05 12.37 1.11
C TYR A 146 -2.53 12.64 -0.31
N LEU A 147 -3.83 12.50 -0.51
CA LEU A 147 -4.54 12.86 -1.73
C LEU A 147 -5.66 13.83 -1.40
N ILE A 148 -5.75 14.90 -2.16
CA ILE A 148 -6.90 15.83 -2.13
C ILE A 148 -8.06 15.21 -2.90
N ASN A 149 -9.28 15.44 -2.41
CA ASN A 149 -10.52 14.97 -2.98
C ASN A 149 -10.47 13.46 -3.29
N ALA A 150 -10.19 12.65 -2.25
CA ALA A 150 -9.97 11.21 -2.34
C ALA A 150 -10.46 10.49 -1.08
N GLN A 151 -10.79 9.21 -1.21
CA GLN A 151 -11.03 8.31 -0.08
C GLN A 151 -9.78 7.46 0.23
N GLY A 152 -9.78 6.77 1.38
CA GLY A 152 -8.61 6.02 1.87
C GLY A 152 -8.09 4.98 0.89
N GLU A 153 -8.97 4.28 0.19
CA GLU A 153 -8.59 3.31 -0.82
C GLU A 153 -7.80 3.92 -2.00
N ASP A 154 -8.05 5.17 -2.35
CA ASP A 154 -7.36 5.85 -3.46
C ASP A 154 -5.86 6.06 -3.17
N VAL A 155 -5.49 6.23 -1.88
CA VAL A 155 -4.09 6.36 -1.44
C VAL A 155 -3.37 5.02 -1.51
N VAL A 156 -4.04 3.95 -1.04
CA VAL A 156 -3.43 2.61 -0.90
C VAL A 156 -3.39 1.87 -2.21
N ALA A 157 -4.39 2.08 -3.09
CA ALA A 157 -4.47 1.45 -4.39
C ALA A 157 -3.42 1.97 -5.40
N GLY A 158 -2.85 3.16 -5.15
CA GLY A 158 -1.83 3.73 -6.03
C GLY A 158 -2.34 4.23 -7.38
N ILE A 159 -3.66 4.35 -7.56
CA ILE A 159 -4.29 4.83 -8.80
C ILE A 159 -3.89 6.28 -9.14
N ARG A 160 -3.69 7.08 -8.08
CA ARG A 160 -3.21 8.47 -8.17
C ARG A 160 -1.90 8.59 -7.42
N THR A 161 -0.97 9.40 -7.92
CA THR A 161 0.28 9.70 -7.20
C THR A 161 -0.03 10.62 -6.02
N PRO A 162 0.18 10.19 -4.77
CA PRO A 162 -0.07 11.03 -3.62
C PRO A 162 1.00 12.11 -3.47
N SER A 163 0.63 13.20 -2.80
CA SER A 163 1.55 14.26 -2.42
C SER A 163 2.21 13.95 -1.07
N PRO A 164 3.49 14.31 -0.88
CA PRO A 164 4.13 14.16 0.41
C PRO A 164 3.45 15.02 1.48
N ILE A 165 3.34 14.49 2.70
CA ILE A 165 2.64 15.15 3.83
C ILE A 165 3.15 16.56 4.11
N SER A 166 4.41 16.87 3.79
CA SER A 166 5.00 18.20 3.96
C SER A 166 4.30 19.28 3.12
N LYS A 167 3.73 18.93 1.96
CA LYS A 167 2.97 19.86 1.14
C LYS A 167 1.64 20.26 1.77
N LEU A 168 1.09 19.46 2.68
CA LEU A 168 -0.15 19.79 3.37
C LEU A 168 0.01 21.07 4.20
N HIS A 169 1.23 21.37 4.67
CA HIS A 169 1.51 22.64 5.35
C HIS A 169 1.28 23.88 4.47
N GLU A 170 1.54 23.76 3.17
CA GLU A 170 1.32 24.86 2.22
C GLU A 170 -0.16 24.95 1.81
N GLU A 171 -0.84 23.82 1.64
CA GLU A 171 -2.22 23.76 1.15
C GLU A 171 -3.26 23.94 2.25
N MET A 172 -3.03 23.40 3.44
CA MET A 172 -3.92 23.47 4.61
C MET A 172 -3.11 23.57 5.91
N PRO A 173 -2.47 24.72 6.20
CA PRO A 173 -1.55 24.87 7.32
C PRO A 173 -2.17 24.55 8.68
N GLU A 174 -3.41 24.96 8.93
CA GLU A 174 -4.11 24.68 10.21
C GLU A 174 -4.34 23.18 10.42
N VAL A 175 -4.67 22.46 9.36
CA VAL A 175 -4.86 20.99 9.40
C VAL A 175 -3.52 20.30 9.64
N TYR A 176 -2.47 20.74 8.96
CA TYR A 176 -1.12 20.20 9.14
C TYR A 176 -0.62 20.40 10.57
N ASP A 177 -0.76 21.60 11.12
CA ASP A 177 -0.31 21.90 12.48
C ASP A 177 -1.06 21.07 13.52
N GLN A 178 -2.38 20.93 13.37
CA GLN A 178 -3.19 20.05 14.21
C GLN A 178 -2.75 18.58 14.07
N PHE A 179 -2.45 18.14 12.86
CA PHE A 179 -1.96 16.77 12.63
C PHE A 179 -0.63 16.52 13.31
N VAL A 180 0.34 17.46 13.20
CA VAL A 180 1.65 17.36 13.86
C VAL A 180 1.51 17.32 15.38
N GLU A 181 0.62 18.12 15.96
CA GLU A 181 0.34 18.09 17.41
C GLU A 181 -0.17 16.71 17.83
N ILE A 182 -1.16 16.17 17.11
CA ILE A 182 -1.73 14.85 17.40
C ILE A 182 -0.66 13.75 17.24
N ALA A 183 0.12 13.77 16.18
CA ALA A 183 1.19 12.82 15.91
C ALA A 183 2.21 12.80 17.05
N THR A 184 2.63 13.98 17.52
CA THR A 184 3.55 14.14 18.64
C THR A 184 2.98 13.57 19.94
N ARG A 185 1.69 13.82 20.21
CA ARG A 185 1.01 13.29 21.39
C ARG A 185 0.88 11.78 21.35
N LEU A 186 0.57 11.21 20.19
CA LEU A 186 0.44 9.77 20.02
C LEU A 186 1.77 9.06 20.20
N GLU A 187 2.86 9.56 19.60
CA GLU A 187 4.20 8.99 19.79
C GLU A 187 4.62 9.05 21.27
N ALA A 188 4.39 10.16 21.95
CA ALA A 188 4.70 10.33 23.36
C ALA A 188 3.86 9.39 24.25
N TYR A 189 2.59 9.21 23.94
CA TYR A 189 1.67 8.34 24.69
C TYR A 189 2.03 6.86 24.56
N TYR A 190 2.22 6.40 23.33
CA TYR A 190 2.58 5.00 23.05
C TYR A 190 4.08 4.73 23.24
N LYS A 191 4.89 5.78 23.41
CA LYS A 191 6.35 5.71 23.56
C LYS A 191 7.00 4.95 22.40
N ASP A 192 6.43 5.01 21.21
CA ASP A 192 6.89 4.33 20.01
C ASP A 192 6.39 5.05 18.76
N MET A 193 7.13 4.85 17.65
CA MET A 193 6.73 5.33 16.33
C MET A 193 5.33 4.89 15.98
N GLN A 194 4.51 5.81 15.49
CA GLN A 194 3.13 5.56 15.11
C GLN A 194 2.94 5.62 13.60
N ASP A 195 2.12 4.70 13.09
CA ASP A 195 1.51 4.67 11.77
C ASP A 195 0.06 5.15 11.92
N MET A 196 -0.30 6.21 11.21
CA MET A 196 -1.55 6.94 11.40
C MET A 196 -2.29 7.08 10.09
N GLU A 197 -3.60 6.87 10.14
CA GLU A 197 -4.51 7.12 9.03
C GLU A 197 -5.43 8.29 9.39
N PHE A 198 -5.63 9.20 8.45
CA PHE A 198 -6.46 10.38 8.66
C PHE A 198 -7.29 10.75 7.43
N THR A 199 -8.37 11.46 7.67
CA THR A 199 -9.21 12.06 6.64
C THR A 199 -9.47 13.52 6.98
N ILE A 200 -9.51 14.36 5.95
CA ILE A 200 -9.88 15.77 6.04
C ILE A 200 -11.22 15.91 5.34
N GLU A 201 -12.23 16.39 6.03
CA GLU A 201 -13.53 16.70 5.45
C GLU A 201 -13.82 18.20 5.64
N ASP A 202 -13.86 18.93 4.52
CA ASP A 202 -14.06 20.37 4.47
C ASP A 202 -13.17 21.17 5.44
N GLY A 203 -11.88 20.85 5.45
CA GLY A 203 -10.86 21.51 6.29
C GLY A 203 -10.84 21.04 7.74
N LYS A 204 -11.63 20.03 8.12
CA LYS A 204 -11.64 19.45 9.45
C LYS A 204 -10.89 18.12 9.45
N LEU A 205 -9.93 17.97 10.35
CA LEU A 205 -9.14 16.74 10.51
C LEU A 205 -9.90 15.69 11.33
N PHE A 206 -9.87 14.45 10.84
CA PHE A 206 -10.35 13.26 11.52
C PHE A 206 -9.26 12.21 11.54
N MET A 207 -8.85 11.77 12.74
CA MET A 207 -7.97 10.62 12.89
C MET A 207 -8.80 9.35 12.77
N LEU A 208 -8.40 8.43 11.90
CA LEU A 208 -9.12 7.19 11.66
C LEU A 208 -8.51 6.04 12.45
N GLN A 209 -7.19 5.92 12.42
CA GLN A 209 -6.46 4.83 13.07
C GLN A 209 -5.08 5.30 13.48
N THR A 210 -4.57 4.74 14.57
CA THR A 210 -3.16 4.75 14.94
C THR A 210 -2.74 3.35 15.37
N ARG A 211 -1.49 2.99 15.06
CA ARG A 211 -0.87 1.72 15.45
C ARG A 211 0.64 1.89 15.53
N ASN A 212 1.31 0.97 16.20
CA ASN A 212 2.77 0.92 16.15
C ASN A 212 3.22 0.70 14.70
N GLY A 213 4.06 1.59 14.21
CA GLY A 213 4.46 1.61 12.81
C GLY A 213 5.30 0.38 12.45
N LYS A 214 4.88 -0.30 11.37
CA LYS A 214 5.73 -1.31 10.73
C LYS A 214 6.95 -0.62 10.15
N ARG A 215 8.12 -1.20 10.39
CA ARG A 215 9.41 -0.59 10.09
C ARG A 215 10.44 -1.63 9.69
N THR A 216 11.49 -1.21 9.01
CA THR A 216 12.63 -2.07 8.69
C THR A 216 13.41 -2.41 9.96
N ALA A 217 14.27 -3.42 9.89
CA ALA A 217 15.20 -3.76 10.95
C ALA A 217 16.12 -2.59 11.32
N GLN A 218 16.63 -1.87 10.32
CA GLN A 218 17.45 -0.66 10.51
C GLN A 218 16.67 0.41 11.27
N ALA A 219 15.44 0.72 10.84
CA ALA A 219 14.61 1.71 11.51
C ALA A 219 14.24 1.27 12.92
N ALA A 220 13.98 -0.02 13.16
CA ALA A 220 13.68 -0.54 14.50
C ALA A 220 14.84 -0.30 15.48
N LEU A 221 16.07 -0.59 15.05
CA LEU A 221 17.26 -0.36 15.85
C LEU A 221 17.51 1.14 16.10
N GLN A 222 17.45 1.96 15.04
CA GLN A 222 17.63 3.41 15.14
C GLN A 222 16.61 4.04 16.09
N ILE A 223 15.32 3.72 15.92
CA ILE A 223 14.23 4.25 16.76
C ILE A 223 14.41 3.82 18.22
N ALA A 224 14.80 2.57 18.48
CA ALA A 224 15.04 2.11 19.83
C ALA A 224 16.15 2.89 20.53
N CYS A 225 17.26 3.17 19.83
CA CYS A 225 18.36 4.00 20.35
C CYS A 225 17.90 5.45 20.58
N ASP A 226 17.27 6.06 19.60
CA ASP A 226 16.79 7.46 19.68
C ASP A 226 15.82 7.66 20.84
N LEU A 227 14.89 6.72 21.07
CA LEU A 227 13.93 6.81 22.17
C LEU A 227 14.60 6.69 23.56
N VAL A 228 15.74 5.99 23.67
CA VAL A 228 16.56 5.98 24.89
C VAL A 228 17.26 7.32 25.06
N ASP A 229 17.91 7.83 24.03
CA ASP A 229 18.61 9.12 24.05
C ASP A 229 17.66 10.28 24.35
N GLU A 230 16.42 10.20 23.87
CA GLU A 230 15.34 11.16 24.16
C GLU A 230 14.74 10.97 25.57
N GLY A 231 15.14 9.95 26.33
CA GLY A 231 14.63 9.66 27.67
C GLY A 231 13.18 9.16 27.71
N VAL A 232 12.65 8.68 26.56
CA VAL A 232 11.27 8.19 26.44
C VAL A 232 11.14 6.76 26.97
N ILE A 233 12.15 5.93 26.74
CA ILE A 233 12.24 4.54 27.22
C ILE A 233 13.61 4.27 27.85
N ASP A 234 13.73 3.22 28.63
CA ASP A 234 15.00 2.73 29.14
C ASP A 234 15.68 1.74 28.18
N GLU A 235 16.98 1.49 28.40
CA GLU A 235 17.78 0.58 27.57
C GLU A 235 17.20 -0.84 27.54
N ARG A 236 16.66 -1.32 28.66
CA ARG A 236 16.04 -2.65 28.72
C ARG A 236 14.81 -2.75 27.80
N THR A 237 13.97 -1.73 27.82
CA THR A 237 12.81 -1.65 26.94
C THR A 237 13.24 -1.58 25.47
N ALA A 238 14.29 -0.82 25.17
CA ALA A 238 14.84 -0.72 23.81
C ALA A 238 15.30 -2.10 23.29
N VAL A 239 16.07 -2.83 24.08
CA VAL A 239 16.53 -4.20 23.73
C VAL A 239 15.36 -5.15 23.52
N LEU A 240 14.31 -5.09 24.35
CA LEU A 240 13.14 -5.96 24.24
C LEU A 240 12.28 -5.66 22.99
N ARG A 241 12.41 -4.47 22.40
CA ARG A 241 11.66 -4.06 21.19
C ARG A 241 12.31 -4.50 19.89
N VAL A 242 13.61 -4.79 19.90
CA VAL A 242 14.33 -5.26 18.72
C VAL A 242 14.28 -6.77 18.68
N GLU A 243 13.56 -7.32 17.71
CA GLU A 243 13.47 -8.78 17.55
C GLU A 243 14.80 -9.34 17.02
N PRO A 244 15.30 -10.48 17.55
CA PRO A 244 16.54 -11.08 17.06
C PRO A 244 16.58 -11.32 15.56
N LYS A 245 15.45 -11.71 14.96
CA LYS A 245 15.33 -11.90 13.51
C LYS A 245 15.61 -10.62 12.69
N GLN A 246 15.36 -9.43 13.27
CA GLN A 246 15.65 -8.16 12.62
C GLN A 246 17.14 -7.91 12.49
N LEU A 247 17.94 -8.40 13.48
CA LEU A 247 19.41 -8.30 13.41
C LEU A 247 19.97 -9.15 12.26
N ASP A 248 19.42 -10.35 12.05
CA ASP A 248 19.80 -11.19 10.92
C ASP A 248 19.57 -10.47 9.58
N THR A 249 18.46 -9.71 9.48
CA THR A 249 18.14 -8.92 8.28
C THR A 249 19.19 -7.83 7.98
N LEU A 250 19.80 -7.24 9.02
CA LEU A 250 20.83 -6.22 8.90
C LEU A 250 22.17 -6.79 8.36
N LEU A 251 22.34 -8.09 8.45
CA LEU A 251 23.51 -8.81 7.96
C LEU A 251 23.37 -9.26 6.50
N HIS A 252 22.25 -8.92 5.85
CA HIS A 252 22.00 -9.34 4.45
C HIS A 252 22.89 -8.65 3.43
N PRO A 253 23.12 -9.29 2.27
CA PRO A 253 24.09 -8.86 1.28
C PRO A 253 23.77 -7.45 0.74
N GLN A 254 24.79 -6.61 0.68
CA GLN A 254 24.81 -5.37 -0.05
C GLN A 254 25.56 -5.59 -1.36
N PHE A 255 25.29 -4.76 -2.37
CA PHE A 255 26.13 -4.78 -3.58
C PHE A 255 27.57 -4.44 -3.23
N ASP A 256 28.50 -5.09 -3.93
CA ASP A 256 29.91 -4.71 -3.87
C ASP A 256 30.09 -3.24 -4.23
N ALA A 257 30.79 -2.48 -3.39
CA ALA A 257 30.94 -1.04 -3.55
C ALA A 257 31.67 -0.65 -4.84
N ALA A 258 32.60 -1.50 -5.34
CA ALA A 258 33.32 -1.25 -6.58
C ALA A 258 32.44 -1.55 -7.79
N ALA A 259 31.64 -2.63 -7.75
CA ALA A 259 30.67 -2.97 -8.77
C ALA A 259 29.60 -1.89 -8.88
N LEU A 260 29.09 -1.38 -7.74
CA LEU A 260 28.07 -0.34 -7.71
C LEU A 260 28.57 0.99 -8.31
N LYS A 261 29.85 1.34 -8.10
CA LYS A 261 30.45 2.53 -8.72
C LYS A 261 30.64 2.40 -10.23
N ALA A 262 30.78 1.18 -10.74
CA ALA A 262 30.93 0.92 -12.16
C ALA A 262 29.60 0.74 -12.88
N ALA A 263 28.51 0.48 -12.15
CA ALA A 263 27.19 0.29 -12.71
C ALA A 263 26.48 1.61 -12.97
N GLU A 264 25.80 1.72 -14.10
CA GLU A 264 24.94 2.84 -14.43
C GLU A 264 23.49 2.47 -14.10
N ALA A 265 22.82 3.33 -13.32
CA ALA A 265 21.42 3.12 -13.01
C ALA A 265 20.56 3.40 -14.25
N ILE A 266 19.75 2.43 -14.65
CA ILE A 266 18.83 2.53 -15.80
C ILE A 266 17.52 3.21 -15.44
N GLY A 267 17.23 3.35 -14.14
CA GLY A 267 16.04 4.01 -13.61
C GLY A 267 16.10 4.15 -12.10
N LYS A 268 15.15 4.87 -11.55
CA LYS A 268 15.04 5.11 -10.12
C LYS A 268 13.59 5.11 -9.68
N GLY A 269 13.32 4.50 -8.53
CA GLY A 269 12.05 4.58 -7.83
C GLY A 269 12.25 5.03 -6.39
N LEU A 270 11.23 4.87 -5.58
CA LEU A 270 11.29 5.16 -4.14
C LEU A 270 12.02 4.04 -3.40
N ALA A 271 12.95 4.41 -2.54
CA ALA A 271 13.65 3.50 -1.62
C ALA A 271 12.69 2.98 -0.54
N ALA A 272 11.85 2.01 -0.90
CA ALA A 272 10.72 1.60 -0.11
C ALA A 272 11.07 0.60 1.01
N SER A 273 12.03 -0.29 0.78
CA SER A 273 12.59 -1.19 1.79
C SER A 273 14.05 -1.46 1.47
N PRO A 274 14.99 -1.20 2.41
CA PRO A 274 16.43 -1.28 2.14
C PRO A 274 16.90 -2.70 1.83
N GLY A 275 18.12 -2.77 1.33
CA GLY A 275 18.78 -3.98 0.87
C GLY A 275 19.01 -3.96 -0.63
N SER A 276 19.81 -4.91 -1.09
CA SER A 276 20.14 -5.09 -2.51
C SER A 276 19.61 -6.44 -2.99
N ALA A 277 18.92 -6.45 -4.09
CA ALA A 277 18.40 -7.66 -4.70
C ALA A 277 18.83 -7.78 -6.17
N CYS A 278 19.28 -8.97 -6.54
CA CYS A 278 19.54 -9.34 -7.90
C CYS A 278 18.81 -10.65 -8.20
N GLY A 279 18.05 -10.72 -9.27
CA GLY A 279 17.27 -11.89 -9.60
C GLY A 279 16.66 -11.83 -11.00
N ARG A 280 16.09 -12.96 -11.41
CA ARG A 280 15.35 -13.06 -12.68
C ARG A 280 13.98 -12.41 -12.54
N VAL A 281 13.61 -11.62 -13.53
CA VAL A 281 12.32 -10.96 -13.60
C VAL A 281 11.19 -11.99 -13.65
N VAL A 282 10.19 -11.84 -12.78
CA VAL A 282 8.91 -12.55 -12.82
C VAL A 282 7.78 -11.55 -12.68
N PHE A 283 6.63 -11.85 -13.28
CA PHE A 283 5.52 -10.90 -13.40
C PHE A 283 4.29 -11.26 -12.57
N SER A 284 4.26 -12.44 -11.96
CA SER A 284 3.18 -12.83 -11.05
C SER A 284 3.71 -13.49 -9.78
N ALA A 285 2.88 -13.50 -8.73
CA ALA A 285 3.20 -14.17 -7.48
C ALA A 285 3.27 -15.69 -7.66
N GLU A 286 2.40 -16.23 -8.49
CA GLU A 286 2.34 -17.65 -8.83
C GLU A 286 3.60 -18.09 -9.57
N ASP A 287 4.05 -17.31 -10.58
CA ASP A 287 5.30 -17.57 -11.30
C ASP A 287 6.50 -17.53 -10.34
N ALA A 288 6.54 -16.56 -9.42
CA ALA A 288 7.60 -16.48 -8.42
C ALA A 288 7.64 -17.75 -7.55
N GLU A 289 6.48 -18.19 -7.03
CA GLU A 289 6.37 -19.37 -6.16
C GLU A 289 6.74 -20.67 -6.89
N GLU A 290 6.33 -20.80 -8.15
CA GLU A 290 6.61 -22.00 -8.94
C GLU A 290 8.09 -22.04 -9.36
N LYS A 291 8.61 -20.95 -9.90
CA LYS A 291 9.94 -20.91 -10.49
C LYS A 291 11.08 -21.00 -9.48
N VAL A 292 10.94 -20.45 -8.29
CA VAL A 292 11.99 -20.58 -7.25
C VAL A 292 12.25 -22.04 -6.81
N LYS A 293 11.39 -22.97 -7.18
CA LYS A 293 11.59 -24.41 -6.94
C LYS A 293 12.66 -25.00 -7.86
N ASP A 294 12.90 -24.35 -9.01
CA ASP A 294 13.97 -24.71 -9.95
C ASP A 294 15.31 -24.12 -9.49
N ALA A 295 16.38 -24.90 -9.63
CA ALA A 295 17.74 -24.51 -9.23
C ALA A 295 18.25 -23.25 -9.97
N ASP A 296 17.85 -23.09 -11.23
CA ASP A 296 18.27 -21.96 -12.08
C ASP A 296 17.46 -20.68 -11.82
N TRP A 297 16.33 -20.78 -11.08
CA TRP A 297 15.43 -19.69 -10.75
C TRP A 297 15.37 -19.35 -9.26
N LYS A 298 16.34 -19.77 -8.47
CA LYS A 298 16.36 -19.53 -7.01
C LYS A 298 16.32 -18.05 -6.62
N LYS A 299 16.69 -17.16 -7.54
CA LYS A 299 16.71 -15.71 -7.30
C LYS A 299 15.78 -15.05 -8.29
N VAL A 300 14.66 -14.58 -7.82
CA VAL A 300 13.68 -13.83 -8.62
C VAL A 300 13.44 -12.43 -8.06
N VAL A 301 13.14 -11.49 -8.95
CA VAL A 301 12.65 -10.15 -8.63
C VAL A 301 11.23 -10.07 -9.18
N LEU A 302 10.27 -9.82 -8.28
CA LEU A 302 8.86 -9.67 -8.64
C LEU A 302 8.62 -8.26 -9.18
N VAL A 303 8.28 -8.15 -10.45
CA VAL A 303 7.98 -6.88 -11.12
C VAL A 303 6.47 -6.78 -11.35
N ARG A 304 5.86 -5.76 -10.75
CA ARG A 304 4.41 -5.55 -10.82
C ARG A 304 4.06 -4.10 -11.15
N LEU A 305 2.89 -3.87 -11.72
CA LEU A 305 2.33 -2.52 -11.81
C LEU A 305 2.13 -1.96 -10.41
N GLU A 306 1.48 -2.75 -9.56
CA GLU A 306 1.27 -2.57 -8.12
C GLU A 306 1.07 -3.94 -7.49
N THR A 307 1.31 -4.11 -6.19
CA THR A 307 1.03 -5.37 -5.49
C THR A 307 -0.27 -5.29 -4.71
N SER A 308 -0.92 -6.44 -4.59
CA SER A 308 -2.11 -6.65 -3.79
C SER A 308 -1.85 -7.66 -2.66
N PRO A 309 -2.74 -7.82 -1.68
CA PRO A 309 -2.61 -8.85 -0.65
C PRO A 309 -2.51 -10.28 -1.19
N GLU A 310 -2.92 -10.51 -2.43
CA GLU A 310 -2.82 -11.81 -3.09
C GLU A 310 -1.37 -12.15 -3.48
N ASP A 311 -0.55 -11.12 -3.70
CA ASP A 311 0.85 -11.26 -4.09
C ASP A 311 1.79 -11.65 -2.92
N ILE A 312 1.30 -11.74 -1.67
CA ILE A 312 2.12 -11.95 -0.46
C ILE A 312 3.05 -13.15 -0.58
N VAL A 313 2.58 -14.28 -1.12
CA VAL A 313 3.39 -15.50 -1.22
C VAL A 313 4.54 -15.29 -2.21
N GLY A 314 4.26 -14.70 -3.38
CA GLY A 314 5.27 -14.37 -4.37
C GLY A 314 6.28 -13.33 -3.86
N MET A 315 5.82 -12.34 -3.10
CA MET A 315 6.70 -11.35 -2.46
C MET A 315 7.64 -11.99 -1.44
N GLN A 316 7.18 -13.00 -0.70
CA GLN A 316 7.97 -13.68 0.33
C GLN A 316 9.11 -14.51 -0.25
N VAL A 317 8.91 -15.13 -1.42
CA VAL A 317 9.94 -15.98 -2.07
C VAL A 317 10.89 -15.17 -2.95
N SER A 318 10.55 -13.92 -3.25
CA SER A 318 11.35 -13.03 -4.10
C SER A 318 12.52 -12.41 -3.34
N GLN A 319 13.65 -12.24 -4.02
CA GLN A 319 14.81 -11.50 -3.48
C GLN A 319 14.52 -10.00 -3.39
N GLY A 320 13.70 -9.49 -4.28
CA GLY A 320 13.30 -8.10 -4.33
C GLY A 320 11.97 -7.88 -5.03
N ILE A 321 11.38 -6.72 -4.78
CA ILE A 321 10.10 -6.30 -5.32
C ILE A 321 10.28 -4.96 -6.01
N LEU A 322 9.85 -4.88 -7.26
CA LEU A 322 9.85 -3.66 -8.06
C LEU A 322 8.42 -3.36 -8.49
N THR A 323 7.92 -2.18 -8.16
CA THR A 323 6.60 -1.75 -8.63
C THR A 323 6.67 -0.48 -9.45
N VAL A 324 5.86 -0.43 -10.51
CA VAL A 324 5.74 0.74 -11.39
C VAL A 324 5.00 1.87 -10.68
N ARG A 325 3.96 1.53 -9.93
CA ARG A 325 3.13 2.46 -9.13
C ARG A 325 3.32 2.21 -7.65
N GLY A 326 2.90 3.19 -6.86
CA GLY A 326 2.85 3.13 -5.41
C GLY A 326 3.86 4.04 -4.73
N GLY A 327 3.47 4.55 -3.56
CA GLY A 327 4.30 5.37 -2.68
C GLY A 327 4.93 4.57 -1.55
N MET A 328 5.52 5.28 -0.58
CA MET A 328 6.12 4.70 0.63
C MET A 328 5.11 4.00 1.56
N THR A 329 3.83 4.27 1.37
CA THR A 329 2.71 3.68 2.13
C THR A 329 1.94 2.63 1.35
N SER A 330 2.32 2.34 0.08
CA SER A 330 1.69 1.32 -0.74
C SER A 330 1.81 -0.08 -0.13
N HIS A 331 0.95 -0.99 -0.56
CA HIS A 331 0.98 -2.39 -0.12
C HIS A 331 2.37 -3.02 -0.31
N ALA A 332 3.01 -2.83 -1.48
CA ALA A 332 4.35 -3.31 -1.76
C ALA A 332 5.36 -2.81 -0.71
N ALA A 333 5.38 -1.51 -0.45
CA ALA A 333 6.32 -0.88 0.47
C ALA A 333 6.13 -1.35 1.92
N VAL A 334 4.88 -1.42 2.40
CA VAL A 334 4.57 -1.81 3.78
C VAL A 334 4.87 -3.29 4.03
N VAL A 335 4.47 -4.15 3.10
CA VAL A 335 4.67 -5.60 3.24
C VAL A 335 6.16 -5.96 3.09
N ALA A 336 6.86 -5.38 2.11
CA ALA A 336 8.29 -5.62 1.92
C ALA A 336 9.10 -5.23 3.17
N ARG A 337 8.82 -4.08 3.79
CA ARG A 337 9.43 -3.70 5.08
C ARG A 337 9.15 -4.71 6.19
N GLY A 338 7.90 -5.17 6.28
CA GLY A 338 7.52 -6.19 7.26
C GLY A 338 8.24 -7.53 7.08
N MET A 339 8.62 -7.86 5.85
CA MET A 339 9.34 -9.08 5.49
C MET A 339 10.87 -8.92 5.50
N GLY A 340 11.38 -7.68 5.55
CA GLY A 340 12.80 -7.39 5.33
C GLY A 340 13.28 -7.63 3.89
N THR A 341 12.36 -7.63 2.93
CA THR A 341 12.67 -7.85 1.50
C THR A 341 12.97 -6.50 0.83
N CYS A 342 14.02 -6.47 0.02
CA CYS A 342 14.37 -5.30 -0.80
C CYS A 342 13.18 -4.85 -1.64
N CYS A 343 12.87 -3.55 -1.63
CA CYS A 343 11.77 -3.03 -2.43
C CYS A 343 12.08 -1.65 -3.00
N VAL A 344 11.88 -1.52 -4.30
CA VAL A 344 11.83 -0.25 -5.03
C VAL A 344 10.40 -0.05 -5.53
N SER A 345 9.75 1.02 -5.11
CA SER A 345 8.35 1.27 -5.43
C SER A 345 8.18 2.52 -6.29
N GLY A 346 7.15 2.54 -7.14
CA GLY A 346 6.79 3.74 -7.90
C GLY A 346 7.81 4.15 -8.95
N CYS A 347 8.52 3.21 -9.58
CA CYS A 347 9.52 3.55 -10.59
C CYS A 347 8.94 4.22 -11.85
N GLY A 348 7.63 4.17 -12.06
CA GLY A 348 6.96 4.87 -13.17
C GLY A 348 6.74 6.37 -12.93
N ASN A 349 7.04 6.91 -11.73
CA ASN A 349 6.81 8.32 -11.44
C ASN A 349 7.77 9.25 -12.21
N ASP A 350 9.05 8.86 -12.33
CA ASP A 350 10.11 9.68 -12.91
C ASP A 350 10.78 9.01 -14.13
N ASN A 351 10.25 7.88 -14.61
CA ASN A 351 10.79 7.12 -15.72
C ASN A 351 9.70 6.78 -16.73
N GLU A 352 10.11 6.58 -18.00
CA GLU A 352 9.24 5.99 -19.01
C GLU A 352 9.17 4.48 -18.78
N VAL A 353 8.03 4.00 -18.29
CA VAL A 353 7.83 2.59 -17.93
C VAL A 353 6.61 2.01 -18.61
N THR A 354 6.78 0.82 -19.17
CA THR A 354 5.67 -0.02 -19.63
C THR A 354 5.79 -1.43 -19.06
N ILE A 355 4.67 -2.05 -18.76
CA ILE A 355 4.58 -3.45 -18.36
C ILE A 355 3.47 -4.12 -19.16
N ASP A 356 3.79 -5.24 -19.79
CA ASP A 356 2.85 -6.08 -20.52
C ASP A 356 2.88 -7.48 -19.89
N TYR A 357 1.80 -7.84 -19.23
CA TYR A 357 1.67 -9.12 -18.53
C TYR A 357 1.47 -10.29 -19.47
N ASP A 358 0.80 -10.07 -20.61
CA ASP A 358 0.53 -11.13 -21.60
C ASP A 358 1.82 -11.48 -22.35
N ALA A 359 2.58 -10.47 -22.74
CA ALA A 359 3.90 -10.66 -23.38
C ALA A 359 5.01 -10.98 -22.35
N LYS A 360 4.74 -10.81 -21.05
CA LYS A 360 5.71 -10.90 -19.96
C LYS A 360 6.95 -10.04 -20.21
N VAL A 361 6.71 -8.74 -20.45
CA VAL A 361 7.76 -7.75 -20.77
C VAL A 361 7.61 -6.52 -19.88
N PHE A 362 8.74 -6.04 -19.38
CA PHE A 362 8.88 -4.80 -18.64
C PHE A 362 9.91 -3.91 -19.34
N THR A 363 9.57 -2.64 -19.59
CA THR A 363 10.48 -1.67 -20.19
C THR A 363 10.63 -0.46 -19.29
N ILE A 364 11.87 0.00 -19.08
CA ILE A 364 12.18 1.20 -18.32
C ILE A 364 13.24 2.02 -19.05
N ASN A 365 12.96 3.28 -19.37
CA ASN A 365 13.87 4.20 -20.05
C ASN A 365 14.54 3.56 -21.30
N GLY A 366 13.80 2.78 -22.09
CA GLY A 366 14.29 2.11 -23.30
C GLY A 366 14.99 0.76 -23.04
N HIS A 367 15.21 0.36 -21.80
CA HIS A 367 15.73 -0.96 -21.45
C HIS A 367 14.59 -1.96 -21.30
N THR A 368 14.65 -3.07 -22.03
CA THR A 368 13.57 -4.08 -22.05
C THR A 368 14.02 -5.35 -21.35
N PHE A 369 13.15 -5.86 -20.46
CA PHE A 369 13.34 -7.11 -19.72
C PHE A 369 12.20 -8.06 -20.03
N GLN A 370 12.54 -9.26 -20.43
CA GLN A 370 11.63 -10.39 -20.56
C GLN A 370 11.63 -11.21 -19.26
N GLU A 371 10.62 -12.07 -19.11
CA GLU A 371 10.65 -13.02 -18.01
C GLU A 371 11.92 -13.88 -18.04
N GLY A 372 12.63 -13.90 -16.92
CA GLY A 372 13.92 -14.60 -16.79
C GLY A 372 15.16 -13.75 -17.01
N ASP A 373 15.05 -12.53 -17.52
CA ASP A 373 16.18 -11.62 -17.60
C ASP A 373 16.61 -11.18 -16.20
N TRP A 374 17.91 -10.92 -16.03
CA TRP A 374 18.44 -10.46 -14.76
C TRP A 374 18.22 -8.96 -14.57
N ILE A 375 17.74 -8.62 -13.38
CA ILE A 375 17.60 -7.23 -12.92
C ILE A 375 18.14 -7.11 -11.51
N SER A 376 18.75 -5.97 -11.21
CA SER A 376 19.24 -5.64 -9.88
C SER A 376 18.57 -4.38 -9.37
N ILE A 377 18.14 -4.38 -8.11
CA ILE A 377 17.50 -3.24 -7.47
C ILE A 377 18.14 -2.93 -6.12
N ASP A 378 18.32 -1.65 -5.83
CA ASP A 378 18.83 -1.16 -4.55
C ASP A 378 17.69 -0.45 -3.79
N GLY A 379 17.13 -1.13 -2.83
CA GLY A 379 16.06 -0.61 -2.00
C GLY A 379 16.50 0.48 -1.01
N SER A 380 17.82 0.70 -0.86
CA SER A 380 18.35 1.78 -0.01
C SER A 380 18.44 3.11 -0.76
N THR A 381 18.71 3.08 -2.07
CA THR A 381 18.84 4.27 -2.92
C THR A 381 17.66 4.46 -3.88
N GLY A 382 16.90 3.40 -4.15
CA GLY A 382 15.84 3.36 -5.15
C GLY A 382 16.34 3.10 -6.56
N ASN A 383 17.64 2.89 -6.76
CA ASN A 383 18.23 2.68 -8.09
C ASN A 383 17.92 1.30 -8.64
N ILE A 384 17.79 1.23 -9.97
CA ILE A 384 17.53 0.03 -10.74
C ILE A 384 18.67 -0.14 -11.74
N TYR A 385 19.18 -1.37 -11.89
CA TYR A 385 20.33 -1.70 -12.73
C TYR A 385 20.01 -2.89 -13.63
N GLN A 386 20.68 -2.95 -14.76
CA GLN A 386 20.61 -4.09 -15.67
C GLN A 386 21.58 -5.18 -15.21
N GLY A 387 21.09 -6.42 -15.02
CA GLY A 387 21.90 -7.57 -14.66
C GLY A 387 22.04 -7.83 -13.18
#